data_e68c0d9b1e824eace17674013e2ea0d8
#
_entry.id   e68c0d9b1e824eace17674013e2ea0d8
#
_cell.length_a   1.000
_cell.length_b   1.000
_cell.length_c   1.000
_cell.angle_alpha   90.00
_cell.angle_beta   90.00
_cell.angle_gamma   90.00
#
_symmetry.space_group_name_H-M   'P 1'
#
loop_
_entity.id
_entity.type
_entity.pdbx_description
1 polymer ?
#
loop_
_entity_poly.entity_id
_entity_poly.type
_entity_poly.pdbx_seq_one_letter_code
_entity_poly.pdbx_strand_id
1 'polypeptide(L)'
;MFHIWVPDLDSPSYFVSIAAVELGYFKQEGIDIEFVYNTKQGPELMLEGKVDFIGGPAYAATRAYPGWKGVKLLCALARYSYWFMAVRKDLDIKRGDLQALKGLRISAATSWPGMGLRFMLADAGLDLERDKIEMIPPPPPYGDKGFLARNGIDTIINGTADAYWGNGMRVALGESMGIAKLHLDLRRGDGPPGARFYNFPALTTTDRVVNEHPEVAAGAVRAIVKAQ
;
A
#
# COMPACT_ATOMS: atom_id res chain seq x y z
N MET A 1 -13.74 24.61 3.00
CA MET A 1 -12.78 23.67 3.64
C MET A 1 -13.00 22.30 3.04
N PHE A 2 -11.94 21.65 2.56
CA PHE A 2 -11.96 20.30 1.98
C PHE A 2 -11.40 19.29 2.97
N HIS A 3 -11.70 18.01 2.75
CA HIS A 3 -11.26 16.92 3.62
C HIS A 3 -10.52 15.86 2.81
N ILE A 4 -9.37 15.43 3.34
CA ILE A 4 -8.59 14.33 2.78
C ILE A 4 -8.50 13.17 3.77
N TRP A 5 -8.83 11.98 3.33
CA TRP A 5 -8.66 10.76 4.10
C TRP A 5 -7.40 10.01 3.68
N VAL A 6 -6.67 9.49 4.66
CA VAL A 6 -5.57 8.54 4.47
C VAL A 6 -5.84 7.30 5.31
N PRO A 7 -5.49 6.09 4.82
CA PRO A 7 -5.81 4.83 5.52
C PRO A 7 -5.11 4.66 6.85
N ASP A 8 -3.89 5.17 6.97
CA ASP A 8 -3.05 5.14 8.16
C ASP A 8 -1.95 6.20 8.05
N LEU A 9 -1.30 6.49 9.17
CA LEU A 9 -0.20 7.46 9.27
C LEU A 9 1.18 6.77 9.26
N ASP A 10 1.21 5.45 9.30
CA ASP A 10 2.42 4.65 9.48
C ASP A 10 2.99 4.15 8.16
N SER A 11 2.16 4.06 7.12
CA SER A 11 2.57 3.52 5.84
C SER A 11 3.32 4.55 5.01
N PRO A 12 4.57 4.29 4.60
CA PRO A 12 5.31 5.16 3.67
C PRO A 12 4.57 5.40 2.35
N SER A 13 3.62 4.55 2.03
CA SER A 13 2.83 4.61 0.80
C SER A 13 1.96 5.86 0.68
N TYR A 14 1.54 6.40 1.81
CA TYR A 14 0.62 7.55 1.89
C TYR A 14 1.30 8.81 2.41
N PHE A 15 2.59 8.69 2.76
CA PHE A 15 3.37 9.77 3.36
C PHE A 15 3.34 11.06 2.55
N VAL A 16 3.35 10.95 1.22
CA VAL A 16 3.30 12.13 0.33
C VAL A 16 2.04 12.97 0.56
N SER A 17 0.88 12.33 0.76
CA SER A 17 -0.36 13.05 1.06
C SER A 17 -0.30 13.75 2.42
N ILE A 18 0.29 13.08 3.42
CA ILE A 18 0.49 13.64 4.75
C ILE A 18 1.45 14.84 4.67
N ALA A 19 2.59 14.66 4.02
CA ALA A 19 3.58 15.72 3.82
C ALA A 19 3.00 16.94 3.08
N ALA A 20 2.17 16.71 2.06
CA ALA A 20 1.56 17.80 1.30
C ALA A 20 0.65 18.69 2.17
N VAL A 21 -0.06 18.09 3.13
CA VAL A 21 -0.90 18.85 4.07
C VAL A 21 -0.03 19.53 5.14
N GLU A 22 0.79 18.75 5.85
CA GLU A 22 1.59 19.22 6.99
C GLU A 22 2.62 20.30 6.62
N LEU A 23 3.23 20.19 5.43
CA LEU A 23 4.16 21.20 4.90
C LEU A 23 3.45 22.40 4.23
N GLY A 24 2.12 22.42 4.23
CA GLY A 24 1.32 23.52 3.73
C GLY A 24 1.29 23.64 2.20
N TYR A 25 1.59 22.61 1.43
CA TYR A 25 1.56 22.70 -0.04
C TYR A 25 0.14 22.87 -0.58
N PHE A 26 -0.87 22.28 0.07
CA PHE A 26 -2.27 22.56 -0.26
C PHE A 26 -2.63 24.03 -0.01
N LYS A 27 -2.19 24.59 1.11
CA LYS A 27 -2.39 26.00 1.44
C LYS A 27 -1.72 26.94 0.44
N GLN A 28 -0.53 26.60 -0.07
CA GLN A 28 0.15 27.34 -1.14
C GLN A 28 -0.65 27.36 -2.45
N GLU A 29 -1.47 26.34 -2.69
CA GLU A 29 -2.37 26.27 -3.84
C GLU A 29 -3.76 26.91 -3.55
N GLY A 30 -3.90 27.60 -2.41
CA GLY A 30 -5.16 28.23 -2.01
C GLY A 30 -6.22 27.24 -1.52
N ILE A 31 -5.84 26.02 -1.18
CA ILE A 31 -6.75 24.97 -0.75
C ILE A 31 -6.67 24.84 0.77
N ASP A 32 -7.80 25.11 1.43
CA ASP A 32 -8.00 24.86 2.85
C ASP A 32 -8.47 23.42 3.02
N ILE A 33 -7.61 22.56 3.60
CA ILE A 33 -7.81 21.11 3.68
C ILE A 33 -7.43 20.56 5.05
N GLU A 34 -8.23 19.63 5.55
CA GLU A 34 -8.00 18.93 6.80
C GLU A 34 -7.99 17.43 6.61
N PHE A 35 -7.25 16.73 7.48
CA PHE A 35 -7.24 15.27 7.52
C PHE A 35 -8.47 14.72 8.22
N VAL A 36 -8.99 13.62 7.67
CA VAL A 36 -9.93 12.72 8.34
C VAL A 36 -9.17 11.46 8.74
N TYR A 37 -8.97 11.29 10.04
CA TYR A 37 -8.24 10.16 10.63
C TYR A 37 -9.14 9.12 11.28
N ASN A 38 -8.54 8.00 11.66
CA ASN A 38 -9.09 6.99 12.55
C ASN A 38 -10.43 6.38 12.12
N THR A 39 -10.74 6.43 10.84
CA THR A 39 -11.91 5.78 10.29
C THR A 39 -11.50 4.77 9.23
N LYS A 40 -12.02 3.55 9.33
CA LYS A 40 -11.86 2.51 8.30
C LYS A 40 -12.79 2.74 7.10
N GLN A 41 -13.57 3.82 7.11
CA GLN A 41 -14.69 4.09 6.21
C GLN A 41 -14.43 5.27 5.27
N GLY A 42 -13.17 5.59 4.98
CA GLY A 42 -12.84 6.72 4.10
C GLY A 42 -13.57 6.71 2.76
N PRO A 43 -13.64 5.58 2.04
CA PRO A 43 -14.39 5.48 0.79
C PRO A 43 -15.90 5.72 0.96
N GLU A 44 -16.48 5.22 2.03
CA GLU A 44 -17.89 5.42 2.39
C GLU A 44 -18.16 6.88 2.76
N LEU A 45 -17.26 7.51 3.52
CA LEU A 45 -17.34 8.95 3.84
C LEU A 45 -17.20 9.82 2.58
N MET A 46 -16.41 9.41 1.59
CA MET A 46 -16.34 10.09 0.30
C MET A 46 -17.66 9.98 -0.45
N LEU A 47 -18.30 8.83 -0.45
CA LEU A 47 -19.62 8.62 -1.06
C LEU A 47 -20.69 9.47 -0.38
N GLU A 48 -20.59 9.67 0.94
CA GLU A 48 -21.47 10.55 1.72
C GLU A 48 -21.14 12.04 1.57
N GLY A 49 -20.10 12.40 0.83
CA GLY A 49 -19.66 13.79 0.65
C GLY A 49 -18.95 14.41 1.85
N LYS A 50 -18.55 13.60 2.82
CA LYS A 50 -17.79 14.04 4.03
C LYS A 50 -16.28 14.05 3.83
N VAL A 51 -15.80 13.43 2.76
CA VAL A 51 -14.40 13.41 2.33
C VAL A 51 -14.37 13.76 0.85
N ASP A 52 -13.49 14.67 0.47
CA ASP A 52 -13.33 15.15 -0.89
C ASP A 52 -12.19 14.44 -1.63
N PHE A 53 -11.15 14.05 -0.88
CA PHE A 53 -9.96 13.40 -1.43
C PHE A 53 -9.60 12.14 -0.63
N ILE A 54 -9.11 11.14 -1.34
CA ILE A 54 -8.44 9.98 -0.73
C ILE A 54 -6.98 9.98 -1.17
N GLY A 55 -6.06 10.15 -0.23
CA GLY A 55 -4.63 9.94 -0.42
C GLY A 55 -4.26 8.52 -0.01
N GLY A 56 -4.65 7.54 -0.83
CA GLY A 56 -4.57 6.15 -0.42
C GLY A 56 -4.62 5.15 -1.57
N PRO A 57 -5.02 3.90 -1.29
CA PRO A 57 -5.11 2.90 -2.34
C PRO A 57 -6.24 3.23 -3.32
N ALA A 58 -5.93 3.26 -4.61
CA ALA A 58 -6.89 3.56 -5.68
C ALA A 58 -8.14 2.66 -5.63
N TYR A 59 -7.96 1.39 -5.27
CA TYR A 59 -9.07 0.44 -5.15
C TYR A 59 -10.03 0.74 -3.98
N ALA A 60 -9.62 1.57 -3.02
CA ALA A 60 -10.51 1.95 -1.92
C ALA A 60 -11.72 2.72 -2.44
N ALA A 61 -11.49 3.69 -3.32
CA ALA A 61 -12.58 4.44 -3.95
C ALA A 61 -13.47 3.53 -4.82
N THR A 62 -12.88 2.62 -5.61
CA THR A 62 -13.68 1.72 -6.48
C THR A 62 -14.59 0.78 -5.71
N ARG A 63 -14.24 0.44 -4.48
CA ARG A 63 -15.11 -0.37 -3.62
C ARG A 63 -16.41 0.35 -3.28
N ALA A 64 -16.37 1.65 -3.02
CA ALA A 64 -17.55 2.48 -2.75
C ALA A 64 -18.22 2.97 -4.04
N TYR A 65 -17.48 3.06 -5.15
CA TYR A 65 -17.96 3.56 -6.45
C TYR A 65 -17.88 2.46 -7.54
N PRO A 66 -18.86 1.54 -7.58
CA PRO A 66 -18.86 0.44 -8.55
C PRO A 66 -18.77 0.93 -9.99
N GLY A 67 -17.91 0.30 -10.77
CA GLY A 67 -17.69 0.69 -12.17
C GLY A 67 -16.97 2.03 -12.34
N TRP A 68 -16.34 2.57 -11.30
CA TRP A 68 -15.63 3.86 -11.30
C TRP A 68 -16.51 5.08 -11.63
N LYS A 69 -17.81 4.94 -11.49
CA LYS A 69 -18.75 6.05 -11.74
C LYS A 69 -18.77 7.01 -10.56
N GLY A 70 -18.48 8.28 -10.82
CA GLY A 70 -18.48 9.32 -9.79
C GLY A 70 -17.14 9.58 -9.11
N VAL A 71 -16.05 8.84 -9.47
CA VAL A 71 -14.73 9.00 -8.90
C VAL A 71 -13.65 9.14 -9.97
N LYS A 72 -12.61 9.92 -9.69
CA LYS A 72 -11.45 10.16 -10.55
C LYS A 72 -10.15 9.87 -9.84
N LEU A 73 -9.22 9.23 -10.53
CA LEU A 73 -7.81 9.19 -10.15
C LEU A 73 -7.13 10.44 -10.67
N LEU A 74 -6.54 11.23 -9.79
CA LEU A 74 -5.86 12.47 -10.16
C LEU A 74 -4.38 12.25 -10.46
N CYS A 75 -3.65 11.64 -9.53
CA CYS A 75 -2.24 11.32 -9.73
C CYS A 75 -1.81 10.15 -8.85
N ALA A 76 -0.69 9.51 -9.21
CA ALA A 76 -0.05 8.51 -8.37
C ALA A 76 0.69 9.17 -7.20
N LEU A 77 0.70 8.53 -6.03
CA LEU A 77 1.44 8.97 -4.85
C LEU A 77 2.86 8.38 -4.81
N ALA A 78 3.12 7.35 -5.59
CA ALA A 78 4.43 6.73 -5.71
C ALA A 78 4.68 6.26 -7.15
N ARG A 79 5.94 6.27 -7.57
CA ARG A 79 6.31 5.86 -8.93
C ARG A 79 6.44 4.36 -9.09
N TYR A 80 6.97 3.68 -8.04
CA TYR A 80 7.30 2.26 -8.08
C TYR A 80 6.60 1.51 -6.96
N SER A 81 6.52 0.18 -7.11
CA SER A 81 6.09 -0.70 -6.04
C SER A 81 6.99 -0.52 -4.82
N TYR A 82 6.38 -0.39 -3.64
CA TYR A 82 7.08 -0.29 -2.36
C TYR A 82 6.93 -1.59 -1.55
N TRP A 83 6.59 -2.67 -2.24
CA TRP A 83 6.45 -3.99 -1.62
C TRP A 83 7.75 -4.75 -1.62
N PHE A 84 7.89 -5.51 -0.57
CA PHE A 84 9.08 -6.28 -0.23
C PHE A 84 8.67 -7.67 0.20
N MET A 85 9.57 -8.62 0.01
CA MET A 85 9.47 -9.91 0.66
C MET A 85 10.65 -10.10 1.60
N ALA A 86 10.34 -10.48 2.83
CA ALA A 86 11.33 -11.00 3.76
C ALA A 86 11.07 -12.47 4.03
N VAL A 87 12.13 -13.22 4.23
CA VAL A 87 12.11 -14.64 4.58
C VAL A 87 12.71 -14.84 5.95
N ARG A 88 12.36 -15.93 6.62
CA ARG A 88 12.98 -16.34 7.86
C ARG A 88 14.51 -16.30 7.72
N LYS A 89 15.20 -15.81 8.75
CA LYS A 89 16.65 -15.62 8.71
C LYS A 89 17.43 -16.93 8.55
N ASP A 90 16.91 -18.02 9.10
CA ASP A 90 17.52 -19.35 9.09
C ASP A 90 17.38 -20.11 7.77
N LEU A 91 16.53 -19.65 6.85
CA LEU A 91 16.41 -20.26 5.52
C LEU A 91 17.67 -19.97 4.70
N ASP A 92 18.32 -21.03 4.21
CA ASP A 92 19.47 -20.90 3.31
C ASP A 92 19.03 -20.69 1.87
N ILE A 93 18.53 -19.49 1.59
CA ILE A 93 18.13 -19.07 0.25
C ILE A 93 18.84 -17.79 -0.16
N LYS A 94 19.22 -17.72 -1.43
CA LYS A 94 19.87 -16.55 -2.02
C LYS A 94 18.85 -15.45 -2.24
N ARG A 95 19.19 -14.22 -1.87
CA ARG A 95 18.37 -13.04 -2.15
C ARG A 95 18.07 -12.94 -3.66
N GLY A 96 16.80 -12.70 -3.98
CA GLY A 96 16.33 -12.55 -5.35
C GLY A 96 16.03 -13.85 -6.09
N ASP A 97 16.31 -15.00 -5.49
CA ASP A 97 15.99 -16.30 -6.09
C ASP A 97 14.50 -16.60 -5.94
N LEU A 98 13.75 -16.34 -7.00
CA LEU A 98 12.30 -16.57 -7.03
C LEU A 98 11.94 -18.06 -6.98
N GLN A 99 12.80 -18.97 -7.48
CA GLN A 99 12.53 -20.39 -7.44
C GLN A 99 12.62 -20.97 -6.02
N ALA A 100 13.37 -20.31 -5.13
CA ALA A 100 13.44 -20.66 -3.73
C ALA A 100 12.13 -20.40 -2.94
N LEU A 101 11.15 -19.73 -3.56
CA LEU A 101 9.82 -19.53 -2.96
C LEU A 101 8.92 -20.77 -3.03
N LYS A 102 9.26 -21.77 -3.84
CA LYS A 102 8.50 -23.01 -3.94
C LYS A 102 8.44 -23.73 -2.60
N GLY A 103 7.25 -24.19 -2.26
CA GLY A 103 6.98 -24.89 -1.00
C GLY A 103 6.90 -23.98 0.23
N LEU A 104 7.09 -22.67 0.10
CA LEU A 104 7.04 -21.76 1.24
C LEU A 104 5.62 -21.31 1.57
N ARG A 105 5.40 -21.10 2.85
CA ARG A 105 4.23 -20.41 3.42
C ARG A 105 4.52 -18.92 3.49
N ILE A 106 3.78 -18.11 2.74
CA ILE A 106 4.03 -16.67 2.63
C ILE A 106 2.87 -15.89 3.27
N SER A 107 3.15 -15.18 4.35
CA SER A 107 2.17 -14.30 4.96
C SER A 107 1.93 -13.07 4.08
N ALA A 108 0.70 -12.92 3.60
CA ALA A 108 0.28 -11.79 2.76
C ALA A 108 -1.18 -11.44 3.02
N ALA A 109 -1.50 -10.14 2.98
CA ALA A 109 -2.88 -9.68 3.11
C ALA A 109 -3.77 -10.26 2.01
N THR A 110 -5.03 -10.54 2.33
CA THR A 110 -6.02 -11.06 1.36
C THR A 110 -6.52 -9.98 0.38
N SER A 111 -6.25 -8.71 0.66
CA SER A 111 -6.59 -7.56 -0.18
C SER A 111 -5.55 -7.32 -1.29
N TRP A 112 -5.58 -6.16 -1.93
CA TRP A 112 -4.69 -5.79 -3.04
C TRP A 112 -3.20 -6.11 -2.84
N PRO A 113 -2.57 -5.92 -1.66
CA PRO A 113 -1.18 -6.32 -1.49
C PRO A 113 -0.91 -7.79 -1.78
N GLY A 114 -1.81 -8.67 -1.37
CA GLY A 114 -1.72 -10.10 -1.71
C GLY A 114 -1.99 -10.39 -3.18
N MET A 115 -2.86 -9.62 -3.84
CA MET A 115 -3.02 -9.71 -5.30
C MET A 115 -1.74 -9.31 -6.03
N GLY A 116 -1.05 -8.25 -5.58
CA GLY A 116 0.26 -7.86 -6.13
C GLY A 116 1.30 -8.97 -6.01
N LEU A 117 1.31 -9.71 -4.89
CA LEU A 117 2.15 -10.89 -4.73
C LEU A 117 1.77 -11.98 -5.74
N ARG A 118 0.48 -12.28 -5.91
CA ARG A 118 0.02 -13.29 -6.89
C ARG A 118 0.44 -12.94 -8.31
N PHE A 119 0.30 -11.69 -8.72
CA PHE A 119 0.75 -11.23 -10.02
C PHE A 119 2.26 -11.36 -10.18
N MET A 120 3.03 -10.97 -9.17
CA MET A 120 4.49 -11.09 -9.17
C MET A 120 4.93 -12.56 -9.30
N LEU A 121 4.30 -13.47 -8.57
CA LEU A 121 4.58 -14.90 -8.67
C LEU A 121 4.25 -15.44 -10.07
N ALA A 122 3.08 -15.09 -10.61
CA ALA A 122 2.67 -15.51 -11.95
C ALA A 122 3.63 -14.98 -13.04
N ASP A 123 4.04 -13.72 -12.97
CA ASP A 123 5.04 -13.13 -13.89
C ASP A 123 6.41 -13.80 -13.76
N ALA A 124 6.73 -14.36 -12.58
CA ALA A 124 7.93 -15.16 -12.35
C ALA A 124 7.80 -16.62 -12.85
N GLY A 125 6.66 -16.97 -13.44
CA GLY A 125 6.36 -18.33 -13.88
C GLY A 125 6.06 -19.30 -12.74
N LEU A 126 5.77 -18.78 -11.54
CA LEU A 126 5.38 -19.56 -10.36
C LEU A 126 3.86 -19.67 -10.27
N ASP A 127 3.39 -20.84 -9.88
CA ASP A 127 1.97 -21.14 -9.64
C ASP A 127 1.78 -21.63 -8.20
N LEU A 128 0.75 -21.13 -7.52
CA LEU A 128 0.56 -21.43 -6.10
C LEU A 128 0.34 -22.91 -5.83
N GLU A 129 -0.46 -23.58 -6.65
CA GLU A 129 -0.82 -25.01 -6.46
C GLU A 129 0.32 -25.92 -6.93
N ARG A 130 0.76 -25.72 -8.18
CA ARG A 130 1.83 -26.52 -8.79
C ARG A 130 3.13 -26.45 -7.98
N ASP A 131 3.51 -25.26 -7.54
CA ASP A 131 4.77 -25.00 -6.84
C ASP A 131 4.59 -25.06 -5.31
N LYS A 132 3.40 -25.43 -4.82
CA LYS A 132 3.05 -25.60 -3.39
C LYS A 132 3.36 -24.35 -2.55
N ILE A 133 3.10 -23.18 -3.11
CA ILE A 133 3.25 -21.91 -2.40
C ILE A 133 1.93 -21.63 -1.68
N GLU A 134 1.99 -21.52 -0.35
CA GLU A 134 0.80 -21.25 0.46
C GLU A 134 0.76 -19.77 0.86
N MET A 135 -0.34 -19.08 0.55
CA MET A 135 -0.57 -17.71 1.01
C MET A 135 -1.38 -17.70 2.29
N ILE A 136 -0.77 -17.25 3.38
CA ILE A 136 -1.36 -17.22 4.72
C ILE A 136 -1.78 -15.78 5.05
N PRO A 137 -3.06 -15.52 5.42
CA PRO A 137 -3.44 -14.20 5.89
C PRO A 137 -2.70 -13.87 7.18
N PRO A 138 -2.19 -12.64 7.32
CA PRO A 138 -1.59 -12.20 8.57
C PRO A 138 -2.65 -12.16 9.68
N PRO A 139 -2.26 -12.34 10.95
CA PRO A 139 -3.16 -12.18 12.07
C PRO A 139 -3.75 -10.75 12.07
N PRO A 140 -4.94 -10.54 12.65
CA PRO A 140 -5.52 -9.22 12.78
C PRO A 140 -4.58 -8.29 13.56
N PRO A 141 -4.65 -6.96 13.31
CA PRO A 141 -3.81 -6.00 14.01
C PRO A 141 -4.08 -6.02 15.50
N TYR A 142 -3.02 -5.91 16.30
CA TYR A 142 -3.12 -5.84 17.75
C TYR A 142 -3.60 -4.44 18.18
N GLY A 143 -4.72 -4.41 18.94
CA GLY A 143 -5.27 -3.24 19.62
C GLY A 143 -5.94 -2.21 18.69
N ASP A 144 -6.57 -1.23 19.31
CA ASP A 144 -7.36 -0.18 18.63
C ASP A 144 -6.53 0.79 17.78
N LYS A 145 -5.23 0.81 17.95
CA LYS A 145 -4.32 1.71 17.23
C LYS A 145 -3.82 1.15 15.90
N GLY A 146 -4.27 -0.03 15.50
CA GLY A 146 -4.11 -0.56 14.14
C GLY A 146 -2.68 -0.63 13.61
N PHE A 147 -1.67 -0.71 14.47
CA PHE A 147 -0.28 -0.78 14.02
C PHE A 147 -0.03 -2.11 13.32
N LEU A 148 -0.10 -2.06 12.00
CA LEU A 148 0.02 -3.22 11.12
C LEU A 148 1.48 -3.69 10.94
N ALA A 149 2.45 -2.99 11.52
CA ALA A 149 3.86 -3.24 11.25
C ALA A 149 4.31 -4.66 11.58
N ARG A 150 3.73 -5.29 12.59
CA ARG A 150 4.16 -6.61 13.06
C ARG A 150 3.44 -7.80 12.46
N ASN A 151 2.35 -7.63 11.73
CA ASN A 151 1.50 -8.75 11.32
C ASN A 151 2.24 -9.86 10.57
N GLY A 152 3.07 -9.52 9.59
CA GLY A 152 3.90 -10.51 8.88
C GLY A 152 5.02 -11.07 9.75
N ILE A 153 5.60 -10.25 10.63
CA ILE A 153 6.66 -10.62 11.56
C ILE A 153 6.15 -11.67 12.55
N ASP A 154 4.96 -11.45 13.11
CA ASP A 154 4.37 -12.38 14.07
C ASP A 154 4.13 -13.77 13.48
N THR A 155 3.85 -13.87 12.16
CA THR A 155 3.74 -15.18 11.50
C THR A 155 5.08 -15.93 11.43
N ILE A 156 6.20 -15.20 11.31
CA ILE A 156 7.53 -15.80 11.40
C ILE A 156 7.82 -16.26 12.83
N ILE A 157 7.58 -15.40 13.82
CA ILE A 157 7.84 -15.70 15.24
C ILE A 157 7.05 -16.95 15.68
N ASN A 158 5.79 -17.04 15.26
CA ASN A 158 4.91 -18.15 15.62
C ASN A 158 5.12 -19.41 14.76
N GLY A 159 6.02 -19.38 13.78
CA GLY A 159 6.29 -20.50 12.89
C GLY A 159 5.16 -20.85 11.93
N THR A 160 4.19 -19.95 11.74
CA THR A 160 3.06 -20.17 10.83
C THR A 160 3.40 -19.83 9.39
N ALA A 161 4.40 -18.97 9.15
CA ALA A 161 4.89 -18.65 7.81
C ALA A 161 6.42 -18.72 7.73
N ASP A 162 6.94 -18.88 6.52
CA ASP A 162 8.36 -18.94 6.20
C ASP A 162 8.86 -17.62 5.61
N ALA A 163 7.91 -16.84 5.07
CA ALA A 163 8.13 -15.53 4.48
C ALA A 163 6.95 -14.60 4.77
N TYR A 164 7.15 -13.30 4.60
CA TYR A 164 6.06 -12.34 4.58
C TYR A 164 6.25 -11.29 3.51
N TRP A 165 5.12 -10.85 2.95
CA TRP A 165 4.99 -9.79 1.98
C TRP A 165 4.52 -8.53 2.67
N GLY A 166 5.31 -7.47 2.65
CA GLY A 166 5.03 -6.26 3.42
C GLY A 166 5.70 -5.00 2.86
N ASN A 167 5.42 -3.87 3.49
CA ASN A 167 6.12 -2.62 3.19
C ASN A 167 7.54 -2.62 3.81
N GLY A 168 8.37 -1.66 3.38
CA GLY A 168 9.77 -1.61 3.79
C GLY A 168 9.98 -1.47 5.30
N MET A 169 9.08 -0.79 6.00
CA MET A 169 9.19 -0.63 7.45
C MET A 169 9.04 -1.98 8.18
N ARG A 170 8.13 -2.84 7.71
CA ARG A 170 7.95 -4.20 8.27
C ARG A 170 9.20 -5.04 8.06
N VAL A 171 9.78 -4.96 6.85
CA VAL A 171 11.01 -5.72 6.54
C VAL A 171 12.16 -5.23 7.39
N ALA A 172 12.38 -3.92 7.48
CA ALA A 172 13.43 -3.33 8.31
C ALA A 172 13.28 -3.72 9.80
N LEU A 173 12.05 -3.75 10.31
CA LEU A 173 11.77 -4.20 11.68
C LEU A 173 12.13 -5.67 11.87
N GLY A 174 11.71 -6.57 10.96
CA GLY A 174 12.05 -7.99 11.03
C GLY A 174 13.55 -8.26 10.97
N GLU A 175 14.28 -7.48 10.16
CA GLU A 175 15.75 -7.53 10.09
C GLU A 175 16.40 -7.04 11.40
N SER A 176 15.92 -5.92 11.96
CA SER A 176 16.44 -5.38 13.23
C SER A 176 16.21 -6.32 14.42
N MET A 177 15.10 -7.08 14.40
CA MET A 177 14.82 -8.12 15.37
C MET A 177 15.65 -9.40 15.16
N GLY A 178 16.38 -9.51 14.05
CA GLY A 178 17.20 -10.67 13.71
C GLY A 178 16.43 -11.94 13.35
N ILE A 179 15.14 -11.84 13.03
CA ILE A 179 14.26 -12.98 12.73
C ILE A 179 14.01 -13.18 11.22
N ALA A 180 14.20 -12.16 10.43
CA ALA A 180 13.99 -12.19 8.99
C ALA A 180 15.17 -11.55 8.24
N LYS A 181 15.25 -11.81 6.95
CA LYS A 181 16.17 -11.16 6.02
C LYS A 181 15.43 -10.76 4.75
N LEU A 182 15.82 -9.62 4.16
CA LEU A 182 15.28 -9.15 2.90
C LEU A 182 15.58 -10.15 1.78
N HIS A 183 14.52 -10.60 1.09
CA HIS A 183 14.61 -11.47 -0.06
C HIS A 183 14.33 -10.74 -1.39
N LEU A 184 13.26 -9.93 -1.44
CA LEU A 184 12.91 -9.13 -2.62
C LEU A 184 12.65 -7.67 -2.24
N ASP A 185 13.27 -6.74 -2.97
CA ASP A 185 12.94 -5.32 -2.99
C ASP A 185 12.51 -4.94 -4.41
N LEU A 186 11.21 -4.87 -4.66
CA LEU A 186 10.67 -4.57 -6.00
C LEU A 186 11.08 -3.19 -6.50
N ARG A 187 11.37 -2.23 -5.61
CA ARG A 187 11.83 -0.88 -6.00
C ARG A 187 13.19 -0.93 -6.69
N ARG A 188 14.04 -1.86 -6.25
CA ARG A 188 15.38 -2.07 -6.82
C ARG A 188 15.38 -2.94 -8.06
N GLY A 189 14.23 -3.52 -8.39
CA GLY A 189 14.09 -4.42 -9.53
C GLY A 189 14.34 -5.89 -9.19
N ASP A 190 14.34 -6.26 -7.88
CA ASP A 190 14.28 -7.67 -7.53
C ASP A 190 12.91 -8.22 -8.00
N GLY A 191 12.90 -9.40 -8.60
CA GLY A 191 11.68 -10.01 -9.15
C GLY A 191 11.52 -9.80 -10.66
N PRO A 192 10.36 -10.15 -11.22
CA PRO A 192 10.06 -9.96 -12.64
C PRO A 192 10.08 -8.48 -13.02
N PRO A 193 10.50 -8.13 -14.25
CA PRO A 193 10.62 -6.72 -14.69
C PRO A 193 9.34 -5.90 -14.52
N GLY A 194 8.16 -6.52 -14.69
CA GLY A 194 6.85 -5.88 -14.53
C GLY A 194 6.51 -5.55 -13.09
N ALA A 195 6.98 -6.33 -12.13
CA ALA A 195 6.60 -6.20 -10.71
C ALA A 195 7.00 -4.86 -10.08
N ARG A 196 8.07 -4.23 -10.58
CA ARG A 196 8.50 -2.90 -10.15
C ARG A 196 7.43 -1.82 -10.35
N PHE A 197 6.55 -2.00 -11.33
CA PHE A 197 5.52 -1.03 -11.72
C PHE A 197 4.15 -1.31 -11.09
N TYR A 198 4.01 -2.35 -10.29
CA TYR A 198 2.77 -2.64 -9.56
C TYR A 198 2.57 -1.58 -8.47
N ASN A 199 1.87 -0.52 -8.86
CA ASN A 199 1.63 0.61 -7.99
C ASN A 199 0.12 0.84 -7.85
N PHE A 200 -0.34 1.20 -6.64
CA PHE A 200 -1.74 1.46 -6.40
C PHE A 200 -2.04 2.70 -5.52
N PRO A 201 -1.08 3.32 -4.82
CA PRO A 201 -1.36 4.56 -4.10
C PRO A 201 -1.63 5.69 -5.08
N ALA A 202 -2.76 6.33 -4.89
CA ALA A 202 -3.18 7.45 -5.73
C ALA A 202 -3.89 8.53 -4.90
N LEU A 203 -3.83 9.76 -5.38
CA LEU A 203 -4.79 10.78 -5.00
C LEU A 203 -6.05 10.57 -5.83
N THR A 204 -7.16 10.35 -5.16
CA THR A 204 -8.48 10.21 -5.79
C THR A 204 -9.44 11.27 -5.28
N THR A 205 -10.41 11.65 -6.11
CA THR A 205 -11.48 12.59 -5.78
C THR A 205 -12.78 12.20 -6.47
N THR A 206 -13.82 12.98 -6.30
CA THR A 206 -15.13 12.75 -6.93
C THR A 206 -15.31 13.55 -8.22
N ASP A 207 -16.23 13.11 -9.08
CA ASP A 207 -16.68 13.89 -10.24
C ASP A 207 -17.21 15.26 -9.81
N ARG A 208 -17.85 15.36 -8.63
CA ARG A 208 -18.31 16.62 -8.06
C ARG A 208 -17.16 17.63 -7.91
N VAL A 209 -16.07 17.23 -7.24
CA VAL A 209 -14.92 18.12 -7.03
C VAL A 209 -14.29 18.53 -8.36
N VAL A 210 -14.16 17.61 -9.31
CA VAL A 210 -13.59 17.92 -10.64
C VAL A 210 -14.46 18.90 -11.43
N ASN A 211 -15.78 18.76 -11.35
CA ASN A 211 -16.70 19.58 -12.16
C ASN A 211 -17.02 20.94 -11.51
N GLU A 212 -17.18 20.96 -10.18
CA GLU A 212 -17.57 22.18 -9.44
C GLU A 212 -16.35 23.01 -8.98
N HIS A 213 -15.19 22.34 -8.76
CA HIS A 213 -13.96 22.93 -8.26
C HIS A 213 -12.72 22.44 -9.04
N PRO A 214 -12.66 22.62 -10.36
CA PRO A 214 -11.56 22.12 -11.19
C PRO A 214 -10.19 22.69 -10.79
N GLU A 215 -10.16 23.94 -10.31
CA GLU A 215 -8.96 24.59 -9.80
C GLU A 215 -8.43 23.91 -8.52
N VAL A 216 -9.35 23.42 -7.66
CA VAL A 216 -8.99 22.66 -6.44
C VAL A 216 -8.44 21.29 -6.81
N ALA A 217 -9.06 20.58 -7.75
CA ALA A 217 -8.56 19.31 -8.24
C ALA A 217 -7.14 19.44 -8.83
N ALA A 218 -6.92 20.47 -9.68
CA ALA A 218 -5.61 20.76 -10.26
C ALA A 218 -4.57 21.19 -9.21
N GLY A 219 -4.96 22.04 -8.25
CA GLY A 219 -4.13 22.46 -7.14
C GLY A 219 -3.73 21.31 -6.23
N ALA A 220 -4.65 20.37 -5.98
CA ALA A 220 -4.35 19.16 -5.20
C ALA A 220 -3.25 18.31 -5.85
N VAL A 221 -3.29 18.15 -7.18
CA VAL A 221 -2.22 17.47 -7.91
C VAL A 221 -0.88 18.21 -7.75
N ARG A 222 -0.87 19.55 -7.90
CA ARG A 222 0.37 20.33 -7.73
C ARG A 222 0.91 20.24 -6.31
N ALA A 223 0.04 20.25 -5.28
CA ALA A 223 0.43 20.07 -3.89
C ALA A 223 1.12 18.70 -3.65
N ILE A 224 0.56 17.63 -4.21
CA ILE A 224 1.16 16.29 -4.14
C ILE A 224 2.51 16.25 -4.87
N VAL A 225 2.61 16.81 -6.07
CA VAL A 225 3.88 16.85 -6.84
C VAL A 225 4.97 17.62 -6.10
N LYS A 226 4.62 18.70 -5.39
CA LYS A 226 5.58 19.45 -4.56
C LYS A 226 6.09 18.64 -3.36
N ALA A 227 5.30 17.69 -2.87
CA ALA A 227 5.66 16.85 -1.73
C ALA A 227 6.47 15.61 -2.13
N GLN A 228 6.49 15.24 -3.40
CA GLN A 228 7.30 14.12 -3.95
C GLN A 228 8.76 14.47 -4.12
#